data_e098713cc55d58de49f305594e188378
#
_entry.id   e098713cc55d58de49f305594e188378
#
_cell.length_a   1.000
_cell.length_b   1.000
_cell.length_c   1.000
_cell.angle_alpha   90.00
_cell.angle_beta   90.00
_cell.angle_gamma   90.00
#
_symmetry.space_group_name_H-M   'P 1'
#
loop_
_entity.id
_entity.type
_entity.pdbx_description
1 polymer ?
#
loop_
_entity_poly.entity_id
_entity_poly.type
_entity_poly.pdbx_seq_one_letter_code
_entity_poly.pdbx_strand_id
1 'polypeptide(L)'
;LMQRMKTHIKTVVERYKGRVQSWDVVNEAIGSRTDEYLRDSVWGKLLSDDFIAEAFRYTHQLDPKALLIYNDYHLHQQWRRDRMVKIIKKLRKEGAPIDAIGIQGHYNLDDIPFKGLEELLVLLRKLEIKIAISELDIDMIPRNGWWANGGKDREELKKFNPYPNGCPPELLARQADQYAQLFDLFQKYEDVILRVSFW
;
A
#
# COMPACT_ATOMS: atom_id res chain seq x y z
N LEU A 1 21.16 12.76 -5.62
CA LEU A 1 20.00 11.86 -5.57
C LEU A 1 18.69 12.64 -5.50
N MET A 2 18.53 13.60 -4.59
CA MET A 2 17.34 14.46 -4.48
C MET A 2 16.95 15.11 -5.81
N GLN A 3 17.91 15.67 -6.53
CA GLN A 3 17.65 16.28 -7.84
C GLN A 3 17.12 15.27 -8.88
N ARG A 4 17.63 14.03 -8.87
CA ARG A 4 17.10 12.96 -9.74
C ARG A 4 15.65 12.61 -9.42
N MET A 5 15.32 12.52 -8.14
CA MET A 5 13.93 12.30 -7.69
C MET A 5 13.01 13.43 -8.20
N LYS A 6 13.41 14.69 -7.99
CA LYS A 6 12.62 15.85 -8.46
C LYS A 6 12.45 15.84 -9.98
N THR A 7 13.50 15.54 -10.73
CA THR A 7 13.42 15.45 -12.20
C THR A 7 12.42 14.35 -12.62
N HIS A 8 12.47 13.17 -11.97
CA HIS A 8 11.53 12.10 -12.27
C HIS A 8 10.08 12.50 -11.92
N ILE A 9 9.83 12.99 -10.71
CA ILE A 9 8.52 13.47 -10.29
C ILE A 9 7.98 14.51 -11.28
N LYS A 10 8.81 15.50 -11.64
CA LYS A 10 8.42 16.54 -12.59
C LYS A 10 7.98 15.94 -13.92
N THR A 11 8.81 15.07 -14.50
CA THR A 11 8.52 14.47 -15.80
C THR A 11 7.22 13.69 -15.82
N VAL A 12 6.97 12.90 -14.76
CA VAL A 12 5.76 12.07 -14.67
C VAL A 12 4.52 12.93 -14.37
N VAL A 13 4.62 13.78 -13.36
CA VAL A 13 3.47 14.58 -12.90
C VAL A 13 3.04 15.57 -13.98
N GLU A 14 3.96 16.31 -14.61
CA GLU A 14 3.60 17.26 -15.68
C GLU A 14 2.94 16.56 -16.88
N ARG A 15 3.36 15.32 -17.20
CA ARG A 15 2.78 14.55 -18.30
C ARG A 15 1.33 14.14 -18.05
N TYR A 16 0.97 13.83 -16.80
CA TYR A 16 -0.34 13.27 -16.46
C TYR A 16 -1.21 14.21 -15.62
N LYS A 17 -0.73 15.41 -15.29
CA LYS A 17 -1.46 16.43 -14.57
C LYS A 17 -2.85 16.67 -15.16
N GLY A 18 -3.86 16.64 -14.29
CA GLY A 18 -5.27 16.81 -14.69
C GLY A 18 -5.89 15.57 -15.37
N ARG A 19 -5.14 14.47 -15.52
CA ARG A 19 -5.62 13.21 -16.09
C ARG A 19 -5.74 12.10 -15.04
N VAL A 20 -5.15 12.29 -13.88
CA VAL A 20 -5.21 11.38 -12.73
C VAL A 20 -5.85 12.09 -11.54
N GLN A 21 -6.52 11.35 -10.68
CA GLN A 21 -7.16 11.87 -9.47
C GLN A 21 -6.20 11.89 -8.28
N SER A 22 -5.22 11.00 -8.28
CA SER A 22 -4.28 10.83 -7.16
C SER A 22 -2.93 10.33 -7.63
N TRP A 23 -1.91 10.57 -6.79
CA TRP A 23 -0.55 10.07 -6.96
C TRP A 23 -0.17 9.20 -5.75
N ASP A 24 0.29 7.98 -6.00
CA ASP A 24 1.05 7.22 -5.02
C ASP A 24 2.47 7.81 -5.00
N VAL A 25 2.64 8.83 -4.16
CA VAL A 25 3.86 9.67 -4.17
C VAL A 25 5.07 8.89 -3.68
N VAL A 26 4.87 8.08 -2.66
CA VAL A 26 5.87 7.16 -2.11
C VAL A 26 5.23 5.81 -1.85
N ASN A 27 5.87 4.76 -2.39
CA ASN A 27 5.44 3.39 -2.24
C ASN A 27 6.47 2.59 -1.42
N GLU A 28 5.99 1.87 -0.40
CA GLU A 28 6.72 0.86 0.37
C GLU A 28 8.03 1.38 1.00
N ALA A 29 8.01 2.56 1.61
CA ALA A 29 9.21 3.08 2.27
C ALA A 29 9.47 2.46 3.65
N ILE A 30 8.47 1.86 4.29
CA ILE A 30 8.62 1.20 5.60
C ILE A 30 9.46 -0.07 5.45
N GLY A 31 10.44 -0.28 6.35
CA GLY A 31 11.26 -1.48 6.38
C GLY A 31 10.44 -2.76 6.50
N SER A 32 10.95 -3.86 5.93
CA SER A 32 10.28 -5.16 5.94
C SER A 32 10.48 -5.94 7.24
N ARG A 33 11.38 -5.51 8.12
CA ARG A 33 11.73 -6.13 9.40
C ARG A 33 11.40 -5.22 10.58
N THR A 34 11.16 -5.81 11.74
CA THR A 34 10.79 -5.07 12.95
C THR A 34 11.87 -4.16 13.51
N ASP A 35 13.12 -4.38 13.15
CA ASP A 35 14.29 -3.57 13.53
C ASP A 35 14.63 -2.46 12.52
N GLU A 36 13.95 -2.41 11.35
CA GLU A 36 14.20 -1.44 10.29
C GLU A 36 13.07 -0.42 10.20
N TYR A 37 13.35 0.85 10.42
CA TYR A 37 12.35 1.92 10.22
C TYR A 37 12.01 2.09 8.74
N LEU A 38 13.01 2.29 7.91
CA LEU A 38 12.86 2.41 6.45
C LEU A 38 13.42 1.17 5.76
N ARG A 39 12.84 0.85 4.60
CA ARG A 39 13.35 -0.18 3.69
C ARG A 39 14.82 0.09 3.34
N ASP A 40 15.62 -0.98 3.28
CA ASP A 40 16.98 -0.92 2.77
C ASP A 40 16.99 -0.53 1.28
N SER A 41 17.05 0.77 1.04
CA SER A 41 17.05 1.38 -0.28
C SER A 41 18.09 2.50 -0.36
N VAL A 42 18.50 2.83 -1.58
CA VAL A 42 19.41 3.96 -1.81
C VAL A 42 18.84 5.28 -1.28
N TRP A 43 17.51 5.43 -1.29
CA TRP A 43 16.81 6.60 -0.78
C TRP A 43 16.96 6.72 0.73
N GLY A 44 16.60 5.66 1.47
CA GLY A 44 16.69 5.63 2.93
C GLY A 44 18.13 5.77 3.43
N LYS A 45 19.11 5.14 2.75
CA LYS A 45 20.52 5.21 3.12
C LYS A 45 21.14 6.60 2.96
N LEU A 46 20.81 7.30 1.88
CA LEU A 46 21.47 8.56 1.52
C LEU A 46 20.68 9.81 1.92
N LEU A 47 19.37 9.70 2.09
CA LEU A 47 18.47 10.84 2.34
C LEU A 47 17.64 10.68 3.61
N SER A 48 17.89 9.60 4.39
CA SER A 48 17.06 9.30 5.57
C SER A 48 15.57 9.24 5.17
N ASP A 49 14.64 9.70 6.01
CA ASP A 49 13.22 9.83 5.68
C ASP A 49 12.84 11.22 5.12
N ASP A 50 13.82 12.09 4.89
CA ASP A 50 13.58 13.44 4.34
C ASP A 50 13.11 13.40 2.90
N PHE A 51 13.49 12.37 2.13
CA PHE A 51 13.02 12.21 0.75
C PHE A 51 11.50 12.07 0.67
N ILE A 52 10.85 11.50 1.69
CA ILE A 52 9.40 11.31 1.72
C ILE A 52 8.70 12.66 1.72
N ALA A 53 9.04 13.53 2.68
CA ALA A 53 8.42 14.84 2.78
C ALA A 53 8.71 15.72 1.56
N GLU A 54 9.92 15.63 1.02
CA GLU A 54 10.29 16.38 -0.17
C GLU A 54 9.55 15.90 -1.43
N ALA A 55 9.33 14.58 -1.58
CA ALA A 55 8.54 14.03 -2.67
C ALA A 55 7.10 14.55 -2.60
N PHE A 56 6.46 14.52 -1.43
CA PHE A 56 5.10 15.03 -1.23
C PHE A 56 4.99 16.52 -1.53
N ARG A 57 5.87 17.36 -0.96
CA ARG A 57 5.88 18.81 -1.25
C ARG A 57 6.04 19.10 -2.73
N TYR A 58 6.99 18.43 -3.37
CA TYR A 58 7.29 18.70 -4.78
C TYR A 58 6.17 18.23 -5.70
N THR A 59 5.57 17.08 -5.43
CA THR A 59 4.40 16.59 -6.18
C THR A 59 3.23 17.57 -6.05
N HIS A 60 2.94 18.06 -4.84
CA HIS A 60 1.90 19.04 -4.60
C HIS A 60 2.13 20.37 -5.36
N GLN A 61 3.37 20.85 -5.40
CA GLN A 61 3.71 22.05 -6.17
C GLN A 61 3.40 21.89 -7.66
N LEU A 62 3.61 20.70 -8.19
CA LEU A 62 3.37 20.43 -9.60
C LEU A 62 1.90 20.14 -9.91
N ASP A 63 1.19 19.43 -9.04
CA ASP A 63 -0.23 19.07 -9.21
C ASP A 63 -1.02 19.27 -7.90
N PRO A 64 -1.38 20.52 -7.56
CA PRO A 64 -2.03 20.83 -6.28
C PRO A 64 -3.48 20.34 -6.16
N LYS A 65 -4.05 19.81 -7.24
CA LYS A 65 -5.44 19.31 -7.24
C LYS A 65 -5.54 17.81 -7.05
N ALA A 66 -4.47 17.07 -7.33
CA ALA A 66 -4.45 15.64 -7.15
C ALA A 66 -4.27 15.25 -5.67
N LEU A 67 -4.91 14.16 -5.25
CA LEU A 67 -4.71 13.60 -3.92
C LEU A 67 -3.33 12.94 -3.83
N LEU A 68 -2.66 13.12 -2.70
CA LEU A 68 -1.32 12.59 -2.46
C LEU A 68 -1.39 11.43 -1.46
N ILE A 69 -0.93 10.28 -1.90
CA ILE A 69 -1.05 9.00 -1.19
C ILE A 69 0.34 8.47 -0.81
N TYR A 70 0.48 8.00 0.41
CA TYR A 70 1.53 7.09 0.82
C TYR A 70 1.00 5.65 0.75
N ASN A 71 1.56 4.79 -0.09
CA ASN A 71 1.09 3.43 -0.34
C ASN A 71 2.01 2.39 0.31
N ASP A 72 1.44 1.37 0.99
CA ASP A 72 2.25 0.31 1.59
C ASP A 72 1.41 -0.97 1.87
N TYR A 73 2.12 -2.07 2.10
CA TYR A 73 1.54 -3.38 2.41
C TYR A 73 1.61 -3.71 3.91
N HIS A 74 0.85 -4.69 4.35
CA HIS A 74 0.82 -5.24 5.72
C HIS A 74 0.64 -4.18 6.82
N LEU A 75 0.01 -3.05 6.53
CA LEU A 75 -0.26 -2.00 7.51
C LEU A 75 -1.22 -2.44 8.64
N HIS A 76 -1.86 -3.61 8.52
CA HIS A 76 -2.62 -4.25 9.57
C HIS A 76 -1.74 -4.71 10.76
N GLN A 77 -0.42 -4.87 10.57
CA GLN A 77 0.51 -5.23 11.63
C GLN A 77 0.85 -4.01 12.50
N GLN A 78 0.77 -4.14 13.83
CA GLN A 78 0.96 -3.04 14.78
C GLN A 78 2.26 -2.27 14.54
N TRP A 79 3.39 -2.95 14.41
CA TRP A 79 4.69 -2.32 14.22
C TRP A 79 4.81 -1.53 12.90
N ARG A 80 4.08 -1.93 11.84
CA ARG A 80 4.03 -1.17 10.59
C ARG A 80 3.09 0.03 10.72
N ARG A 81 1.95 -0.12 11.41
CA ARG A 81 1.06 1.01 11.76
C ARG A 81 1.81 2.11 12.51
N ASP A 82 2.63 1.74 13.50
CA ASP A 82 3.40 2.71 14.29
C ASP A 82 4.37 3.52 13.42
N ARG A 83 5.00 2.88 12.44
CA ARG A 83 5.89 3.54 11.48
C ARG A 83 5.14 4.41 10.49
N MET A 84 4.02 3.95 9.98
CA MET A 84 3.12 4.75 9.15
C MET A 84 2.67 6.02 9.90
N VAL A 85 2.27 5.89 11.16
CA VAL A 85 1.90 7.05 11.99
C VAL A 85 3.07 8.00 12.16
N LYS A 86 4.30 7.48 12.31
CA LYS A 86 5.51 8.31 12.38
C LYS A 86 5.72 9.10 11.07
N ILE A 87 5.53 8.47 9.92
CA ILE A 87 5.59 9.13 8.61
C ILE A 87 4.53 10.23 8.53
N ILE A 88 3.26 9.94 8.84
CA ILE A 88 2.18 10.93 8.82
C ILE A 88 2.50 12.14 9.70
N LYS A 89 2.95 11.89 10.94
CA LYS A 89 3.33 12.96 11.87
C LYS A 89 4.49 13.82 11.34
N LYS A 90 5.49 13.19 10.72
CA LYS A 90 6.61 13.91 10.10
C LYS A 90 6.13 14.78 8.95
N LEU A 91 5.34 14.22 8.03
CA LEU A 91 4.80 14.98 6.90
C LEU A 91 4.01 16.22 7.37
N ARG A 92 3.11 16.04 8.34
CA ARG A 92 2.32 17.14 8.92
C ARG A 92 3.21 18.20 9.59
N LYS A 93 4.18 17.76 10.38
CA LYS A 93 5.14 18.67 11.06
C LYS A 93 5.93 19.51 10.08
N GLU A 94 6.29 18.93 8.93
CA GLU A 94 7.09 19.60 7.90
C GLU A 94 6.25 20.33 6.84
N GLY A 95 4.93 20.42 7.03
CA GLY A 95 4.02 21.08 6.10
C GLY A 95 3.96 20.39 4.73
N ALA A 96 4.29 19.10 4.65
CA ALA A 96 4.12 18.29 3.45
C ALA A 96 2.70 17.71 3.43
N PRO A 97 1.88 18.01 2.41
CA PRO A 97 0.51 17.54 2.37
C PRO A 97 0.45 16.04 2.14
N ILE A 98 -0.40 15.36 2.90
CA ILE A 98 -0.76 13.96 2.72
C ILE A 98 -2.27 13.84 2.86
N ASP A 99 -2.94 13.31 1.84
CA ASP A 99 -4.39 13.21 1.79
C ASP A 99 -4.89 11.82 2.17
N ALA A 100 -4.16 10.77 1.79
CA ALA A 100 -4.56 9.40 2.03
C ALA A 100 -3.40 8.44 2.30
N ILE A 101 -3.75 7.32 2.94
CA ILE A 101 -2.93 6.11 3.00
C ILE A 101 -3.48 5.11 2.01
N GLY A 102 -2.61 4.58 1.16
CA GLY A 102 -2.86 3.41 0.33
C GLY A 102 -2.61 2.12 1.13
N ILE A 103 -3.63 1.29 1.22
CA ILE A 103 -3.54 -0.07 1.76
C ILE A 103 -3.53 -0.99 0.56
N GLN A 104 -2.38 -1.62 0.25
CA GLN A 104 -2.28 -2.48 -0.94
C GLN A 104 -3.36 -3.56 -0.94
N GLY A 105 -3.51 -4.29 0.16
CA GLY A 105 -4.60 -5.27 0.27
C GLY A 105 -4.27 -6.61 -0.38
N HIS A 106 -3.01 -7.00 -0.43
CA HIS A 106 -2.58 -8.32 -0.87
C HIS A 106 -2.79 -9.36 0.23
N TYR A 107 -3.83 -10.13 0.09
CA TYR A 107 -4.20 -11.17 1.06
C TYR A 107 -4.03 -12.57 0.49
N ASN A 108 -4.06 -13.56 1.39
CA ASN A 108 -4.20 -14.96 1.02
C ASN A 108 -5.52 -15.48 1.56
N LEU A 109 -6.13 -16.41 0.83
CA LEU A 109 -7.44 -16.98 1.18
C LEU A 109 -7.52 -17.54 2.61
N ASP A 110 -6.39 -18.02 3.14
CA ASP A 110 -6.32 -18.61 4.47
C ASP A 110 -5.93 -17.64 5.58
N ASP A 111 -5.52 -16.39 5.23
CA ASP A 111 -4.96 -15.44 6.20
C ASP A 111 -5.34 -13.99 5.86
N ILE A 112 -6.63 -13.69 5.93
CA ILE A 112 -7.10 -12.30 5.84
C ILE A 112 -7.16 -11.71 7.25
N PRO A 113 -6.40 -10.66 7.54
CA PRO A 113 -6.26 -10.12 8.89
C PRO A 113 -7.39 -9.15 9.25
N PHE A 114 -8.65 -9.57 9.21
CA PHE A 114 -9.83 -8.72 9.40
C PHE A 114 -9.74 -7.81 10.63
N LYS A 115 -9.37 -8.38 11.80
CA LYS A 115 -9.23 -7.59 13.03
C LYS A 115 -8.18 -6.50 12.90
N GLY A 116 -6.97 -6.83 12.42
CA GLY A 116 -5.89 -5.86 12.25
C GLY A 116 -6.22 -4.82 11.18
N LEU A 117 -6.96 -5.20 10.15
CA LEU A 117 -7.45 -4.29 9.12
C LEU A 117 -8.47 -3.31 9.70
N GLU A 118 -9.45 -3.78 10.48
CA GLU A 118 -10.43 -2.90 11.12
C GLU A 118 -9.76 -1.93 12.11
N GLU A 119 -8.79 -2.41 12.91
CA GLU A 119 -7.98 -1.55 13.78
C GLU A 119 -7.25 -0.44 13.01
N LEU A 120 -6.73 -0.76 11.82
CA LEU A 120 -6.08 0.20 10.92
C LEU A 120 -7.07 1.25 10.40
N LEU A 121 -8.25 0.81 9.93
CA LEU A 121 -9.31 1.71 9.44
C LEU A 121 -9.77 2.69 10.53
N VAL A 122 -10.00 2.18 11.75
CA VAL A 122 -10.33 3.01 12.94
C VAL A 122 -9.24 4.03 13.22
N LEU A 123 -7.97 3.62 13.17
CA LEU A 123 -6.84 4.51 13.42
C LEU A 123 -6.76 5.64 12.38
N LEU A 124 -6.86 5.31 11.10
CA LEU A 124 -6.79 6.30 10.01
C LEU A 124 -7.97 7.28 10.06
N ARG A 125 -9.19 6.80 10.35
CA ARG A 125 -10.35 7.67 10.60
C ARG A 125 -10.10 8.65 11.75
N LYS A 126 -9.52 8.20 12.87
CA LYS A 126 -9.16 9.07 14.01
C LYS A 126 -8.05 10.07 13.67
N LEU A 127 -7.19 9.73 12.74
CA LEU A 127 -6.14 10.63 12.25
C LEU A 127 -6.63 11.61 11.18
N GLU A 128 -7.91 11.52 10.78
CA GLU A 128 -8.50 12.32 9.71
C GLU A 128 -7.71 12.19 8.40
N ILE A 129 -7.31 10.95 8.08
CA ILE A 129 -6.63 10.58 6.83
C ILE A 129 -7.56 9.71 6.02
N LYS A 130 -7.72 10.02 4.74
CA LYS A 130 -8.48 9.19 3.80
C LYS A 130 -7.73 7.90 3.47
N ILE A 131 -8.44 6.93 2.90
CA ILE A 131 -7.94 5.59 2.64
C ILE A 131 -8.20 5.24 1.18
N ALA A 132 -7.19 4.68 0.51
CA ALA A 132 -7.36 3.98 -0.76
C ALA A 132 -7.00 2.51 -0.56
N ILE A 133 -7.92 1.59 -0.87
CA ILE A 133 -7.53 0.20 -1.06
C ILE A 133 -6.99 0.14 -2.49
N SER A 134 -5.66 0.01 -2.63
CA SER A 134 -4.97 0.37 -3.86
C SER A 134 -4.73 -0.81 -4.82
N GLU A 135 -4.60 -2.03 -4.27
CA GLU A 135 -4.11 -3.19 -5.02
C GLU A 135 -4.76 -4.49 -4.52
N LEU A 136 -6.08 -4.46 -4.26
CA LEU A 136 -6.78 -5.57 -3.62
C LEU A 136 -6.69 -6.84 -4.45
N ASP A 137 -6.15 -7.89 -3.84
CA ASP A 137 -6.27 -9.25 -4.34
C ASP A 137 -6.37 -10.27 -3.19
N ILE A 138 -6.93 -11.45 -3.51
CA ILE A 138 -6.96 -12.59 -2.61
C ILE A 138 -6.37 -13.79 -3.36
N ASP A 139 -5.12 -14.09 -3.04
CA ASP A 139 -4.39 -15.22 -3.61
C ASP A 139 -4.92 -16.54 -3.03
N MET A 140 -5.21 -17.51 -3.91
CA MET A 140 -5.70 -18.84 -3.56
C MET A 140 -4.59 -19.87 -3.48
N ILE A 141 -3.37 -19.54 -3.93
CA ILE A 141 -2.24 -20.44 -3.87
C ILE A 141 -1.60 -20.35 -2.48
N PRO A 142 -1.41 -21.49 -1.79
CA PRO A 142 -0.75 -21.49 -0.48
C PRO A 142 0.62 -20.81 -0.54
N ARG A 143 0.85 -19.82 0.31
CA ARG A 143 2.10 -19.02 0.32
C ARG A 143 3.34 -19.77 0.84
N ASN A 144 3.21 -21.02 1.26
CA ASN A 144 4.23 -21.81 1.97
C ASN A 144 5.57 -22.03 1.25
N GLY A 145 5.74 -21.59 0.03
CA GLY A 145 7.01 -21.73 -0.70
C GLY A 145 7.39 -20.52 -1.54
N TRP A 146 6.41 -19.75 -1.97
CA TRP A 146 6.62 -18.74 -2.99
C TRP A 146 7.36 -17.49 -2.48
N TRP A 147 6.92 -16.96 -1.35
CA TRP A 147 7.52 -15.75 -0.77
C TRP A 147 8.86 -16.00 -0.09
N ALA A 148 9.11 -17.23 0.39
CA ALA A 148 10.36 -17.59 1.03
C ALA A 148 11.55 -17.54 0.05
N ASN A 149 11.32 -17.79 -1.24
CA ASN A 149 12.36 -17.84 -2.27
C ASN A 149 12.44 -16.56 -3.15
N GLY A 150 11.72 -15.50 -2.80
CA GLY A 150 11.80 -14.21 -3.49
C GLY A 150 11.24 -14.20 -4.91
N GLY A 151 10.37 -15.15 -5.27
CA GLY A 151 9.62 -15.15 -6.52
C GLY A 151 10.46 -15.17 -7.82
N LYS A 152 11.68 -15.66 -7.77
CA LYS A 152 12.66 -15.46 -8.84
C LYS A 152 12.51 -16.40 -10.03
N ASP A 153 11.81 -17.51 -9.92
CA ASP A 153 11.68 -18.48 -11.01
C ASP A 153 10.22 -18.87 -11.27
N ARG A 154 9.70 -18.45 -12.43
CA ARG A 154 8.34 -18.78 -12.88
C ARG A 154 8.12 -20.30 -13.06
N GLU A 155 9.16 -21.06 -13.40
CA GLU A 155 9.06 -22.51 -13.54
C GLU A 155 8.99 -23.20 -12.18
N GLU A 156 9.67 -22.68 -11.17
CA GLU A 156 9.49 -23.14 -9.79
C GLU A 156 8.08 -22.81 -9.27
N LEU A 157 7.51 -21.64 -9.62
CA LEU A 157 6.15 -21.27 -9.24
C LEU A 157 5.11 -22.26 -9.74
N LYS A 158 5.29 -22.80 -10.95
CA LYS A 158 4.39 -23.84 -11.49
C LYS A 158 4.35 -25.10 -10.61
N LYS A 159 5.47 -25.42 -9.95
CA LYS A 159 5.55 -26.58 -9.04
C LYS A 159 4.76 -26.36 -7.75
N PHE A 160 4.55 -25.11 -7.36
CA PHE A 160 3.78 -24.75 -6.15
C PHE A 160 2.30 -24.50 -6.42
N ASN A 161 1.88 -24.45 -7.69
CA ASN A 161 0.46 -24.35 -8.02
C ASN A 161 -0.22 -25.72 -7.83
N PRO A 162 -1.05 -25.91 -6.80
CA PRO A 162 -1.78 -27.16 -6.61
C PRO A 162 -2.93 -27.35 -7.57
N TYR A 163 -3.22 -26.32 -8.40
CA TYR A 163 -4.40 -26.27 -9.30
C TYR A 163 -4.00 -26.08 -10.76
N PRO A 164 -3.14 -26.91 -11.36
CA PRO A 164 -2.64 -26.70 -12.72
C PRO A 164 -3.73 -26.81 -13.80
N ASN A 165 -4.83 -27.49 -13.49
CA ASN A 165 -5.96 -27.71 -14.39
C ASN A 165 -7.17 -26.79 -14.08
N GLY A 166 -7.00 -25.78 -13.24
CA GLY A 166 -8.06 -24.87 -12.83
C GLY A 166 -8.37 -24.95 -11.34
N CYS A 167 -8.88 -23.85 -10.80
CA CYS A 167 -9.19 -23.76 -9.37
C CYS A 167 -10.50 -24.53 -9.07
N PRO A 168 -10.54 -25.31 -7.97
CA PRO A 168 -11.76 -25.97 -7.52
C PRO A 168 -12.91 -24.97 -7.26
N PRO A 169 -14.15 -25.29 -7.63
CA PRO A 169 -15.31 -24.39 -7.44
C PRO A 169 -15.52 -23.97 -5.98
N GLU A 170 -15.25 -24.84 -5.04
CA GLU A 170 -15.35 -24.55 -3.59
C GLU A 170 -14.35 -23.47 -3.12
N LEU A 171 -13.16 -23.40 -3.72
CA LEU A 171 -12.20 -22.35 -3.42
C LEU A 171 -12.62 -21.02 -4.05
N LEU A 172 -13.20 -21.04 -5.25
CA LEU A 172 -13.78 -19.84 -5.88
C LEU A 172 -14.93 -19.29 -5.04
N ALA A 173 -15.84 -20.17 -4.56
CA ALA A 173 -16.93 -19.75 -3.68
C ALA A 173 -16.38 -19.15 -2.37
N ARG A 174 -15.38 -19.78 -1.76
CA ARG A 174 -14.73 -19.28 -0.55
C ARG A 174 -14.03 -17.93 -0.77
N GLN A 175 -13.38 -17.74 -1.94
CA GLN A 175 -12.79 -16.45 -2.29
C GLN A 175 -13.87 -15.36 -2.42
N ALA A 176 -15.00 -15.68 -3.04
CA ALA A 176 -16.13 -14.76 -3.17
C ALA A 176 -16.68 -14.35 -1.79
N ASP A 177 -16.82 -15.31 -0.85
CA ASP A 177 -17.23 -15.04 0.52
C ASP A 177 -16.24 -14.12 1.26
N GLN A 178 -14.93 -14.31 1.05
CA GLN A 178 -13.90 -13.44 1.64
C GLN A 178 -13.95 -12.02 1.06
N TYR A 179 -14.17 -11.87 -0.24
CA TYR A 179 -14.41 -10.54 -0.83
C TYR A 179 -15.68 -9.89 -0.25
N ALA A 180 -16.77 -10.63 -0.12
CA ALA A 180 -18.00 -10.10 0.49
C ALA A 180 -17.73 -9.56 1.90
N GLN A 181 -17.05 -10.33 2.76
CA GLN A 181 -16.69 -9.89 4.10
C GLN A 181 -15.78 -8.65 4.12
N LEU A 182 -14.81 -8.55 3.18
CA LEU A 182 -13.97 -7.36 3.04
C LEU A 182 -14.80 -6.14 2.63
N PHE A 183 -15.71 -6.28 1.68
CA PHE A 183 -16.58 -5.18 1.25
C PHE A 183 -17.58 -4.78 2.34
N ASP A 184 -18.11 -5.72 3.13
CA ASP A 184 -18.91 -5.42 4.31
C ASP A 184 -18.12 -4.59 5.33
N LEU A 185 -16.84 -4.94 5.54
CA LEU A 185 -15.95 -4.15 6.38
C LEU A 185 -15.71 -2.76 5.79
N PHE A 186 -15.40 -2.66 4.49
CA PHE A 186 -15.13 -1.37 3.85
C PHE A 186 -16.35 -0.44 3.87
N GLN A 187 -17.54 -0.99 3.73
CA GLN A 187 -18.80 -0.22 3.80
C GLN A 187 -18.98 0.47 5.15
N LYS A 188 -18.59 -0.15 6.27
CA LYS A 188 -18.60 0.48 7.60
C LYS A 188 -17.73 1.74 7.70
N TYR A 189 -16.78 1.91 6.77
CA TYR A 189 -15.79 3.00 6.73
C TYR A 189 -15.85 3.77 5.41
N GLU A 190 -16.99 3.75 4.71
CA GLU A 190 -17.19 4.43 3.42
C GLU A 190 -16.94 5.95 3.49
N ASP A 191 -17.15 6.55 4.66
CA ASP A 191 -16.89 7.97 4.91
C ASP A 191 -15.42 8.38 4.79
N VAL A 192 -14.49 7.43 4.91
CA VAL A 192 -13.05 7.65 4.81
C VAL A 192 -12.38 6.90 3.66
N ILE A 193 -13.00 5.86 3.11
CA ILE A 193 -12.48 5.10 1.97
C ILE A 193 -12.83 5.80 0.66
N LEU A 194 -11.82 6.20 -0.10
CA LEU A 194 -11.96 6.91 -1.38
C LEU A 194 -12.27 5.96 -2.54
N ARG A 195 -11.64 4.81 -2.55
CA ARG A 195 -11.77 3.80 -3.61
C ARG A 195 -11.26 2.44 -3.18
N VAL A 196 -11.70 1.42 -3.91
CA VAL A 196 -11.13 0.08 -3.92
C VAL A 196 -10.69 -0.21 -5.35
N SER A 197 -9.42 -0.57 -5.52
CA SER A 197 -8.83 -0.97 -6.82
C SER A 197 -8.32 -2.40 -6.72
N PHE A 198 -8.64 -3.21 -7.70
CA PHE A 198 -8.11 -4.57 -7.81
C PHE A 198 -6.75 -4.54 -8.51
N TRP A 199 -5.86 -5.46 -8.11
CA TRP A 199 -4.52 -5.64 -8.69
C TRP A 199 -4.50 -6.54 -9.91
#